data_bc4176598d916fb360b40dc33e76b7ca
#
_entry.id   bc4176598d916fb360b40dc33e76b7ca
#
_cell.length_a   1.000
_cell.length_b   1.000
_cell.length_c   1.000
_cell.angle_alpha   90.00
_cell.angle_beta   90.00
_cell.angle_gamma   90.00
#
_symmetry.space_group_name_H-M   'P 1'
#
loop_
_entity.id
_entity.type
_entity.pdbx_description
1 polymer ?
#
loop_
_entity_poly.entity_id
_entity_poly.type
_entity_poly.pdbx_seq_one_letter_code
_entity_poly.pdbx_strand_id
1 'polypeptide(L)'
;MKYVKILLCSWSSVTIELYKRFPEVLSFSVTYNACLVGFTIFQVAVTDGLLCTRPIMFSLHSTEQTEDLCVLLKHFREIFKDVSSTLTVAVDCPVSKPELVQEFFPTSRIVLSSSYVRKVFKRKFKSPVANKIFAGLTSTLCPNKFKSDLQNMKKLDSEVYDYVIQHWIPIKEMWVPAFLQNVVTLGTKVNGVVKCVHPRIREALKENNSLKDCLMALHKEVKKYCNLLENETSLRLLKHKRFNVDEELHEFLNQLTDYASDKTYNDIVRESDITIEQVEDDCVFCSDDGNSYRVDRNNGVCSCSLNSVELLPCRHLMKVHFSMGLHTGTPCRYPRWLRSHNLQPLSTAPTRDKRIDVNSAMAMVIRKLKMLQDQCSPTVVFETVNRINAIIEKSTTENLCISPTLSDSF
;
A
#
# COMPACT_ATOMS: atom_id res chain seq x y z
N MET A 1 32.77 -15.13 8.08
CA MET A 1 31.94 -15.33 6.88
C MET A 1 31.28 -14.01 6.55
N LYS A 2 31.66 -13.34 5.44
CA LYS A 2 30.98 -12.13 4.96
C LYS A 2 29.67 -12.58 4.32
N TYR A 3 28.56 -12.19 4.92
CA TYR A 3 27.23 -12.50 4.41
C TYR A 3 27.03 -11.82 3.05
N VAL A 4 26.74 -12.61 2.05
CA VAL A 4 26.33 -12.10 0.72
C VAL A 4 24.90 -11.57 0.87
N LYS A 5 24.71 -10.25 0.80
CA LYS A 5 23.39 -9.64 0.76
C LYS A 5 22.76 -9.95 -0.60
N ILE A 6 21.93 -10.98 -0.65
CA ILE A 6 21.19 -11.32 -1.87
C ILE A 6 19.95 -10.43 -1.88
N LEU A 7 19.86 -9.55 -2.86
CA LEU A 7 18.70 -8.74 -3.14
C LEU A 7 18.14 -9.16 -4.50
N LEU A 8 16.94 -9.72 -4.50
CA LEU A 8 16.19 -10.01 -5.69
C LEU A 8 14.87 -9.27 -5.63
N CYS A 9 14.63 -8.38 -6.59
CA CYS A 9 13.38 -7.65 -6.72
C CYS A 9 12.58 -8.26 -7.88
N SER A 10 11.32 -8.57 -7.65
CA SER A 10 10.39 -9.05 -8.67
C SER A 10 9.35 -7.97 -8.93
N TRP A 11 9.21 -7.57 -10.19
CA TRP A 11 8.19 -6.66 -10.70
C TRP A 11 7.82 -7.04 -12.14
N SER A 12 6.74 -6.48 -12.65
CA SER A 12 6.26 -6.70 -14.02
C SER A 12 5.60 -5.44 -14.57
N SER A 13 5.31 -5.40 -15.87
CA SER A 13 4.52 -4.32 -16.48
C SER A 13 3.16 -4.15 -15.81
N VAL A 14 2.54 -5.26 -15.39
CA VAL A 14 1.27 -5.28 -14.65
C VAL A 14 1.41 -4.58 -13.30
N THR A 15 2.49 -4.81 -12.56
CA THR A 15 2.69 -4.18 -11.25
C THR A 15 3.01 -2.69 -11.35
N ILE A 16 3.68 -2.27 -12.42
CA ILE A 16 3.89 -0.85 -12.73
C ILE A 16 2.54 -0.17 -13.02
N GLU A 17 1.69 -0.81 -13.81
CA GLU A 17 0.37 -0.29 -14.12
C GLU A 17 -0.54 -0.24 -12.88
N LEU A 18 -0.47 -1.25 -12.00
CA LEU A 18 -1.17 -1.23 -10.70
C LEU A 18 -0.76 -0.05 -9.83
N TYR A 19 0.53 0.26 -9.76
CA TYR A 19 0.98 1.43 -9.01
C TYR A 19 0.49 2.74 -9.63
N LYS A 20 0.58 2.89 -10.95
CA LYS A 20 0.06 4.08 -11.65
C LYS A 20 -1.44 4.27 -11.43
N ARG A 21 -2.18 3.17 -11.33
CA ARG A 21 -3.63 3.17 -11.13
C ARG A 21 -4.05 3.47 -9.70
N PHE A 22 -3.27 3.03 -8.71
CA PHE A 22 -3.59 3.14 -7.29
C PHE A 22 -2.40 3.66 -6.48
N PRO A 23 -1.86 4.85 -6.78
CA PRO A 23 -0.62 5.34 -6.17
C PRO A 23 -0.80 5.91 -4.77
N GLU A 24 -2.03 6.26 -4.35
CA GLU A 24 -2.29 7.15 -3.22
C GLU A 24 -1.82 6.59 -1.88
N VAL A 25 -1.92 5.25 -1.70
CA VAL A 25 -1.49 4.59 -0.47
C VAL A 25 -0.60 3.39 -0.77
N LEU A 26 0.67 3.50 -0.38
CA LEU A 26 1.65 2.42 -0.41
C LEU A 26 1.77 1.74 0.95
N SER A 27 2.03 0.44 0.95
CA SER A 27 2.40 -0.30 2.14
C SER A 27 3.72 -1.04 1.96
N PHE A 28 4.62 -0.87 2.93
CA PHE A 28 5.87 -1.61 3.06
C PHE A 28 5.76 -2.57 4.23
N SER A 29 5.97 -3.85 3.98
CA SER A 29 5.83 -4.89 4.98
C SER A 29 6.92 -5.94 4.87
N VAL A 30 7.10 -6.72 5.95
CA VAL A 30 8.18 -7.71 6.03
C VAL A 30 7.67 -9.06 6.55
N THR A 31 8.13 -10.13 5.93
CA THR A 31 7.97 -11.51 6.40
C THR A 31 9.34 -12.05 6.80
N TYR A 32 9.53 -12.28 8.10
CA TYR A 32 10.76 -12.80 8.67
C TYR A 32 10.80 -14.32 8.57
N ASN A 33 12.01 -14.87 8.41
CA ASN A 33 12.24 -16.31 8.39
C ASN A 33 11.23 -17.03 7.49
N ALA A 34 11.11 -16.56 6.27
CA ALA A 34 10.08 -17.02 5.34
C ALA A 34 10.31 -18.45 4.83
N CYS A 35 11.56 -18.97 4.91
CA CYS A 35 11.95 -20.30 4.47
C CYS A 35 13.02 -20.90 5.38
N LEU A 36 13.40 -22.16 5.19
CA LEU A 36 14.37 -22.89 6.01
C LEU A 36 15.77 -22.23 5.99
N VAL A 37 16.14 -21.55 4.93
CA VAL A 37 17.40 -20.80 4.82
C VAL A 37 17.36 -19.40 5.46
N GLY A 38 16.27 -19.03 6.12
CA GLY A 38 16.17 -17.83 6.94
C GLY A 38 16.04 -16.51 6.17
N PHE A 39 15.63 -16.53 4.89
CA PHE A 39 15.42 -15.29 4.14
C PHE A 39 14.28 -14.45 4.70
N THR A 40 14.50 -13.15 4.68
CA THR A 40 13.50 -12.13 4.97
C THR A 40 12.95 -11.58 3.67
N ILE A 41 11.62 -11.50 3.57
CA ILE A 41 10.92 -10.98 2.39
C ILE A 41 10.34 -9.62 2.73
N PHE A 42 10.75 -8.61 1.98
CA PHE A 42 10.08 -7.32 1.96
C PHE A 42 9.06 -7.30 0.81
N GLN A 43 7.92 -6.73 1.09
CA GLN A 43 6.83 -6.56 0.13
C GLN A 43 6.43 -5.10 0.06
N VAL A 44 6.23 -4.62 -1.16
CA VAL A 44 5.55 -3.34 -1.44
C VAL A 44 4.22 -3.64 -2.09
N ALA A 45 3.18 -2.99 -1.63
CA ALA A 45 1.83 -3.18 -2.16
C ALA A 45 1.04 -1.87 -2.22
N VAL A 46 0.08 -1.80 -3.13
CA VAL A 46 -0.95 -0.76 -3.21
C VAL A 46 -2.30 -1.32 -2.74
N THR A 47 -3.23 -0.44 -2.45
CA THR A 47 -4.62 -0.78 -2.15
C THR A 47 -5.49 -0.38 -3.32
N ASP A 48 -6.26 -1.29 -3.91
CA ASP A 48 -7.16 -1.00 -5.04
C ASP A 48 -8.50 -0.35 -4.59
N GLY A 49 -9.37 -0.05 -5.53
CA GLY A 49 -10.67 0.57 -5.26
C GLY A 49 -11.68 -0.34 -4.54
N LEU A 50 -11.39 -1.62 -4.38
CA LEU A 50 -12.17 -2.57 -3.58
C LEU A 50 -11.55 -2.82 -2.20
N LEU A 51 -10.52 -2.03 -1.84
CA LEU A 51 -9.71 -2.17 -0.62
C LEU A 51 -8.94 -3.50 -0.55
N CYS A 52 -8.69 -4.13 -1.70
CA CYS A 52 -7.81 -5.29 -1.77
C CYS A 52 -6.36 -4.85 -1.88
N THR A 53 -5.49 -5.52 -1.13
CA THR A 53 -4.05 -5.26 -1.22
C THR A 53 -3.46 -5.96 -2.43
N ARG A 54 -2.86 -5.19 -3.33
CA ARG A 54 -2.19 -5.66 -4.54
C ARG A 54 -0.68 -5.55 -4.39
N PRO A 55 0.04 -6.66 -4.26
CA PRO A 55 1.48 -6.61 -4.22
C PRO A 55 2.05 -6.14 -5.58
N ILE A 56 3.00 -5.22 -5.51
CA ILE A 56 3.65 -4.66 -6.71
C ILE A 56 5.14 -4.94 -6.78
N MET A 57 5.77 -5.25 -5.65
CA MET A 57 7.19 -5.56 -5.60
C MET A 57 7.50 -6.47 -4.41
N PHE A 58 8.40 -7.42 -4.61
CA PHE A 58 9.00 -8.25 -3.56
C PHE A 58 10.51 -8.18 -3.63
N SER A 59 11.16 -8.24 -2.46
CA SER A 59 12.60 -8.44 -2.40
C SER A 59 12.98 -9.44 -1.30
N LEU A 60 13.97 -10.28 -1.57
CA LEU A 60 14.50 -11.27 -0.63
C LEU A 60 15.84 -10.77 -0.10
N HIS A 61 16.01 -10.82 1.21
CA HIS A 61 17.20 -10.38 1.91
C HIS A 61 17.69 -11.47 2.88
N SER A 62 18.99 -11.53 3.08
CA SER A 62 19.61 -12.44 4.05
C SER A 62 19.67 -11.84 5.46
N THR A 63 19.33 -10.57 5.62
CA THR A 63 19.36 -9.84 6.90
C THR A 63 18.06 -9.05 7.11
N GLU A 64 17.93 -8.48 8.31
CA GLU A 64 16.75 -7.68 8.71
C GLU A 64 17.18 -6.25 9.05
N GLN A 65 18.20 -5.73 8.36
CA GLN A 65 18.81 -4.44 8.71
C GLN A 65 18.11 -3.28 7.97
N THR A 66 18.28 -2.08 8.49
CA THR A 66 17.75 -0.85 7.88
C THR A 66 18.33 -0.61 6.49
N GLU A 67 19.59 -1.02 6.26
CA GLU A 67 20.25 -0.96 4.96
C GLU A 67 19.52 -1.76 3.89
N ASP A 68 18.86 -2.85 4.26
CA ASP A 68 18.08 -3.67 3.34
C ASP A 68 16.84 -2.91 2.85
N LEU A 69 16.19 -2.14 3.74
CA LEU A 69 15.10 -1.25 3.36
C LEU A 69 15.59 -0.12 2.44
N CYS A 70 16.76 0.48 2.71
CA CYS A 70 17.35 1.48 1.81
C CYS A 70 17.52 0.95 0.40
N VAL A 71 18.02 -0.27 0.26
CA VAL A 71 18.24 -0.89 -1.05
C VAL A 71 16.91 -1.14 -1.75
N LEU A 72 15.88 -1.61 -1.03
CA LEU A 72 14.52 -1.76 -1.57
C LEU A 72 13.96 -0.43 -2.07
N LEU A 73 14.06 0.64 -1.27
CA LEU A 73 13.56 1.98 -1.61
C LEU A 73 14.27 2.55 -2.83
N LYS A 74 15.60 2.38 -2.95
CA LYS A 74 16.36 2.78 -4.14
C LYS A 74 15.84 2.08 -5.39
N HIS A 75 15.69 0.75 -5.35
CA HIS A 75 15.15 0.00 -6.48
C HIS A 75 13.71 0.36 -6.79
N PHE A 76 12.90 0.61 -5.77
CA PHE A 76 11.55 1.11 -5.97
C PHE A 76 11.55 2.41 -6.77
N ARG A 77 12.40 3.39 -6.41
CA ARG A 77 12.53 4.66 -7.14
C ARG A 77 13.10 4.54 -8.53
N GLU A 78 13.97 3.57 -8.78
CA GLU A 78 14.49 3.28 -10.12
C GLU A 78 13.37 2.77 -11.06
N ILE A 79 12.45 1.96 -10.54
CA ILE A 79 11.34 1.33 -11.29
C ILE A 79 10.17 2.32 -11.41
N PHE A 80 9.74 2.87 -10.28
CA PHE A 80 8.61 3.78 -10.15
C PHE A 80 9.13 5.21 -9.98
N LYS A 81 9.58 5.81 -11.08
CA LYS A 81 10.30 7.11 -11.09
C LYS A 81 9.51 8.23 -10.45
N ASP A 82 8.21 8.32 -10.74
CA ASP A 82 7.31 9.31 -10.19
C ASP A 82 6.52 8.72 -9.00
N VAL A 83 6.67 9.34 -7.83
CA VAL A 83 5.96 9.00 -6.60
C VAL A 83 5.15 10.19 -6.06
N SER A 84 5.00 11.27 -6.83
CA SER A 84 4.32 12.50 -6.41
C SER A 84 2.84 12.27 -6.05
N SER A 85 2.20 11.29 -6.69
CA SER A 85 0.81 10.89 -6.41
C SER A 85 0.65 10.02 -5.17
N THR A 86 1.74 9.60 -4.52
CA THR A 86 1.66 8.85 -3.27
C THR A 86 1.44 9.80 -2.10
N LEU A 87 0.29 9.70 -1.48
CA LEU A 87 -0.13 10.55 -0.37
C LEU A 87 0.29 9.98 0.99
N THR A 88 0.25 8.67 1.13
CA THR A 88 0.59 7.98 2.38
C THR A 88 1.44 6.73 2.13
N VAL A 89 2.46 6.58 2.96
CA VAL A 89 3.30 5.38 3.03
C VAL A 89 3.12 4.71 4.38
N ALA A 90 2.46 3.56 4.41
CA ALA A 90 2.27 2.74 5.60
C ALA A 90 3.43 1.75 5.75
N VAL A 91 4.10 1.76 6.90
CA VAL A 91 5.30 0.96 7.16
C VAL A 91 5.05 -0.06 8.27
N ASP A 92 5.20 -1.35 7.97
CA ASP A 92 5.12 -2.49 8.89
C ASP A 92 6.43 -3.32 8.82
N CYS A 93 7.56 -2.64 8.88
CA CYS A 93 8.87 -3.26 8.86
C CYS A 93 9.84 -2.48 9.77
N PRO A 94 10.99 -3.07 10.15
CA PRO A 94 11.98 -2.36 10.95
C PRO A 94 12.48 -1.12 10.20
N VAL A 95 12.12 0.02 10.73
CA VAL A 95 12.64 1.30 10.29
C VAL A 95 13.28 1.94 11.51
N SER A 96 14.59 1.92 11.55
CA SER A 96 15.33 2.58 12.65
C SER A 96 15.21 4.09 12.57
N LYS A 97 14.92 4.62 11.38
CA LYS A 97 14.76 6.05 11.10
C LYS A 97 13.63 6.24 10.09
N PRO A 98 12.43 6.66 10.53
CA PRO A 98 11.32 6.99 9.62
C PRO A 98 11.69 8.06 8.59
N GLU A 99 12.64 8.95 8.93
CA GLU A 99 13.18 10.01 8.07
C GLU A 99 13.76 9.44 6.78
N LEU A 100 14.33 8.22 6.85
CA LEU A 100 14.84 7.54 5.67
C LEU A 100 13.75 7.29 4.62
N VAL A 101 12.55 6.88 5.04
CA VAL A 101 11.43 6.69 4.11
C VAL A 101 10.97 8.03 3.55
N GLN A 102 11.01 9.09 4.37
CA GLN A 102 10.66 10.45 3.96
C GLN A 102 11.57 10.99 2.86
N GLU A 103 12.86 10.64 2.84
CA GLU A 103 13.80 11.03 1.77
C GLU A 103 13.36 10.48 0.40
N PHE A 104 12.79 9.28 0.37
CA PHE A 104 12.30 8.66 -0.86
C PHE A 104 10.88 9.11 -1.25
N PHE A 105 10.08 9.56 -0.30
CA PHE A 105 8.70 10.02 -0.47
C PHE A 105 8.51 11.39 0.20
N PRO A 106 9.10 12.46 -0.34
CA PRO A 106 9.18 13.76 0.33
C PRO A 106 7.81 14.42 0.56
N THR A 107 6.84 14.16 -0.31
CA THR A 107 5.48 14.72 -0.25
C THR A 107 4.48 13.83 0.50
N SER A 108 4.85 12.59 0.83
CA SER A 108 3.96 11.62 1.45
C SER A 108 3.97 11.72 2.98
N ARG A 109 2.85 11.36 3.60
CA ARG A 109 2.78 11.13 5.06
C ARG A 109 3.23 9.71 5.37
N ILE A 110 4.21 9.58 6.27
CA ILE A 110 4.69 8.27 6.72
C ILE A 110 3.88 7.84 7.94
N VAL A 111 3.34 6.63 7.90
CA VAL A 111 2.54 6.06 8.99
C VAL A 111 3.10 4.70 9.38
N LEU A 112 3.33 4.50 10.66
CA LEU A 112 3.79 3.23 11.22
C LEU A 112 2.59 2.36 11.59
N SER A 113 2.61 1.10 11.18
CA SER A 113 1.55 0.15 11.55
C SER A 113 1.55 -0.05 13.07
N SER A 114 0.37 -0.05 13.70
CA SER A 114 0.29 -0.26 15.15
C SER A 114 0.68 -1.70 15.53
N SER A 115 0.64 -2.66 14.60
CA SER A 115 1.19 -3.99 14.80
C SER A 115 2.71 -3.98 14.94
N TYR A 116 3.38 -3.22 14.08
CA TYR A 116 4.83 -3.02 14.15
C TYR A 116 5.23 -2.30 15.45
N VAL A 117 4.61 -1.16 15.74
CA VAL A 117 4.86 -0.37 16.94
C VAL A 117 4.74 -1.23 18.22
N ARG A 118 3.65 -2.01 18.32
CA ARG A 118 3.45 -2.95 19.45
C ARG A 118 4.49 -4.06 19.51
N LYS A 119 4.91 -4.62 18.37
CA LYS A 119 5.96 -5.65 18.34
C LYS A 119 7.30 -5.11 18.85
N VAL A 120 7.69 -3.91 18.41
CA VAL A 120 8.94 -3.27 18.87
C VAL A 120 8.90 -3.03 20.37
N PHE A 121 7.81 -2.48 20.88
CA PHE A 121 7.62 -2.24 22.31
C PHE A 121 7.68 -3.54 23.11
N LYS A 122 6.97 -4.59 22.67
CA LYS A 122 6.94 -5.91 23.33
C LYS A 122 8.29 -6.62 23.34
N ARG A 123 9.15 -6.37 22.34
CA ARG A 123 10.51 -6.90 22.34
C ARG A 123 11.36 -6.26 23.44
N LYS A 124 11.17 -4.98 23.71
CA LYS A 124 11.88 -4.22 24.74
C LYS A 124 11.36 -4.52 26.15
N PHE A 125 10.04 -4.45 26.32
CA PHE A 125 9.39 -4.62 27.62
C PHE A 125 8.53 -5.89 27.68
N LYS A 126 8.82 -6.76 28.65
CA LYS A 126 8.08 -8.04 28.82
C LYS A 126 6.86 -7.92 29.73
N SER A 127 6.68 -6.78 30.43
CA SER A 127 5.57 -6.53 31.34
C SER A 127 4.21 -6.62 30.62
N PRO A 128 3.30 -7.52 31.00
CA PRO A 128 1.97 -7.62 30.39
C PRO A 128 1.14 -6.34 30.58
N VAL A 129 1.28 -5.70 31.74
CA VAL A 129 0.54 -4.46 32.08
C VAL A 129 1.00 -3.33 31.21
N ALA A 130 2.32 -3.08 31.09
CA ALA A 130 2.89 -2.06 30.22
C ALA A 130 2.48 -2.29 28.75
N ASN A 131 2.52 -3.54 28.29
CA ASN A 131 2.10 -3.88 26.92
C ASN A 131 0.60 -3.61 26.68
N LYS A 132 -0.27 -3.85 27.66
CA LYS A 132 -1.71 -3.57 27.57
C LYS A 132 -1.98 -2.07 27.45
N ILE A 133 -1.33 -1.24 28.29
CA ILE A 133 -1.48 0.22 28.25
C ILE A 133 -0.93 0.77 26.94
N PHE A 134 0.27 0.35 26.54
CA PHE A 134 0.85 0.79 25.27
C PHE A 134 0.00 0.37 24.05
N ALA A 135 -0.61 -0.81 24.08
CA ALA A 135 -1.56 -1.24 23.06
C ALA A 135 -2.79 -0.32 23.01
N GLY A 136 -3.25 0.18 24.16
CA GLY A 136 -4.31 1.20 24.25
C GLY A 136 -3.91 2.50 23.54
N LEU A 137 -2.69 2.99 23.79
CA LEU A 137 -2.16 4.20 23.11
C LEU A 137 -2.16 4.04 21.58
N THR A 138 -1.84 2.84 21.06
CA THR A 138 -1.81 2.57 19.61
C THR A 138 -3.19 2.48 18.95
N SER A 139 -4.27 2.55 19.68
CA SER A 139 -5.64 2.42 19.18
C SER A 139 -6.56 3.57 19.59
N THR A 140 -6.09 4.52 20.38
CA THR A 140 -6.92 5.61 20.86
C THR A 140 -7.19 6.64 19.75
N LEU A 141 -8.45 7.10 19.68
CA LEU A 141 -8.92 8.13 18.75
C LEU A 141 -9.06 9.51 19.43
N CYS A 142 -8.95 9.55 20.76
CA CYS A 142 -9.16 10.76 21.54
C CYS A 142 -7.85 11.26 22.16
N PRO A 143 -7.40 12.51 21.85
CA PRO A 143 -6.18 13.08 22.42
C PRO A 143 -6.18 13.15 23.95
N ASN A 144 -7.33 13.41 24.57
CA ASN A 144 -7.42 13.47 26.03
C ASN A 144 -7.26 12.09 26.68
N LYS A 145 -7.86 11.06 26.07
CA LYS A 145 -7.64 9.68 26.51
C LYS A 145 -6.18 9.26 26.36
N PHE A 146 -5.52 9.63 25.26
CA PHE A 146 -4.09 9.40 25.06
C PHE A 146 -3.26 9.98 26.21
N LYS A 147 -3.51 11.24 26.59
CA LYS A 147 -2.82 11.89 27.72
C LYS A 147 -3.06 11.16 29.04
N SER A 148 -4.30 10.75 29.30
CA SER A 148 -4.68 10.00 30.52
C SER A 148 -3.97 8.65 30.59
N ASP A 149 -3.98 7.88 29.48
CA ASP A 149 -3.32 6.57 29.41
C ASP A 149 -1.80 6.69 29.59
N LEU A 150 -1.20 7.76 29.04
CA LEU A 150 0.22 8.07 29.22
C LEU A 150 0.56 8.41 30.68
N GLN A 151 -0.30 9.17 31.37
CA GLN A 151 -0.14 9.46 32.80
C GLN A 151 -0.30 8.20 33.66
N ASN A 152 -1.21 7.31 33.32
CA ASN A 152 -1.37 6.04 33.99
C ASN A 152 -0.12 5.15 33.83
N MET A 153 0.52 5.18 32.66
CA MET A 153 1.79 4.48 32.43
C MET A 153 2.88 5.00 33.37
N LYS A 154 2.99 6.32 33.55
CA LYS A 154 3.97 6.94 34.48
C LYS A 154 3.79 6.45 35.93
N LYS A 155 2.51 6.30 36.38
CA LYS A 155 2.23 5.82 37.75
C LYS A 155 2.57 4.34 37.96
N LEU A 156 2.54 3.54 36.89
CA LEU A 156 2.78 2.10 36.97
C LEU A 156 4.25 1.73 36.80
N ASP A 157 4.95 2.42 35.91
CA ASP A 157 6.34 2.12 35.56
C ASP A 157 7.01 3.35 34.91
N SER A 158 7.85 4.02 35.70
CA SER A 158 8.56 5.23 35.28
C SER A 158 9.57 4.96 34.17
N GLU A 159 10.26 3.80 34.17
CA GLU A 159 11.24 3.46 33.15
C GLU A 159 10.58 3.27 31.78
N VAL A 160 9.45 2.58 31.76
CA VAL A 160 8.63 2.40 30.55
C VAL A 160 8.12 3.74 30.05
N TYR A 161 7.65 4.60 30.96
CA TYR A 161 7.17 5.94 30.61
C TYR A 161 8.28 6.78 29.96
N ASP A 162 9.45 6.85 30.59
CA ASP A 162 10.59 7.65 30.10
C ASP A 162 11.04 7.17 28.69
N TYR A 163 11.07 5.86 28.49
CA TYR A 163 11.33 5.29 27.16
C TYR A 163 10.27 5.71 26.12
N VAL A 164 9.00 5.68 26.48
CA VAL A 164 7.91 6.09 25.56
C VAL A 164 8.02 7.58 25.25
N ILE A 165 8.28 8.43 26.25
CA ILE A 165 8.45 9.87 26.06
C ILE A 165 9.63 10.16 25.14
N GLN A 166 10.75 9.46 25.32
CA GLN A 166 11.96 9.70 24.55
C GLN A 166 11.87 9.21 23.10
N HIS A 167 11.27 8.03 22.88
CA HIS A 167 11.35 7.35 21.56
C HIS A 167 10.05 7.37 20.75
N TRP A 168 8.87 7.41 21.40
CA TRP A 168 7.60 7.25 20.71
C TRP A 168 6.76 8.53 20.65
N ILE A 169 6.86 9.40 21.65
CA ILE A 169 6.10 10.65 21.65
C ILE A 169 6.57 11.64 20.58
N PRO A 170 7.87 11.79 20.27
CA PRO A 170 8.32 12.68 19.21
C PRO A 170 7.73 12.33 17.83
N ILE A 171 7.39 11.06 17.59
CA ILE A 171 6.81 10.57 16.34
C ILE A 171 5.34 10.13 16.49
N LYS A 172 4.62 10.60 17.51
CA LYS A 172 3.22 10.19 17.77
C LYS A 172 2.29 10.41 16.58
N GLU A 173 2.56 11.41 15.77
CA GLU A 173 1.83 11.72 14.54
C GLU A 173 2.00 10.70 13.41
N MET A 174 2.90 9.73 13.59
CA MET A 174 3.09 8.64 12.64
C MET A 174 2.37 7.34 13.05
N TRP A 175 1.94 7.19 14.32
CA TRP A 175 1.42 5.90 14.80
C TRP A 175 0.20 5.97 15.72
N VAL A 176 -0.14 7.14 16.28
CA VAL A 176 -1.32 7.29 17.15
C VAL A 176 -2.51 7.78 16.34
N PRO A 177 -3.61 7.01 16.23
CA PRO A 177 -4.78 7.39 15.43
C PRO A 177 -5.36 8.76 15.80
N ALA A 178 -5.33 9.15 17.08
CA ALA A 178 -5.78 10.46 17.55
C ALA A 178 -5.02 11.65 16.92
N PHE A 179 -3.82 11.43 16.38
CA PHE A 179 -2.96 12.46 15.77
C PHE A 179 -2.73 12.23 14.26
N LEU A 180 -3.38 11.22 13.67
CA LEU A 180 -3.36 10.94 12.23
C LEU A 180 -4.45 11.73 11.47
N GLN A 181 -4.83 12.90 11.94
CA GLN A 181 -5.83 13.74 11.28
C GLN A 181 -5.35 14.13 9.88
N ASN A 182 -6.26 14.08 8.90
CA ASN A 182 -5.99 14.41 7.50
C ASN A 182 -4.94 13.52 6.81
N VAL A 183 -4.66 12.32 7.34
CA VAL A 183 -3.83 11.32 6.67
C VAL A 183 -4.74 10.44 5.81
N VAL A 184 -4.44 10.33 4.54
CA VAL A 184 -5.18 9.48 3.61
C VAL A 184 -4.97 8.02 3.98
N THR A 185 -6.03 7.36 4.45
CA THR A 185 -5.99 5.93 4.82
C THR A 185 -6.98 5.08 4.02
N LEU A 186 -7.79 5.70 3.16
CA LEU A 186 -8.85 5.07 2.37
C LEU A 186 -9.89 4.33 3.23
N GLY A 187 -10.12 4.80 4.48
CA GLY A 187 -11.01 4.14 5.43
C GLY A 187 -10.49 2.83 6.00
N THR A 188 -9.30 2.40 5.62
CA THR A 188 -8.67 1.24 6.24
C THR A 188 -7.96 1.67 7.53
N LYS A 189 -8.13 0.88 8.59
CA LYS A 189 -7.21 1.02 9.73
C LYS A 189 -5.80 0.78 9.17
N VAL A 190 -4.84 1.63 9.54
CA VAL A 190 -3.43 1.52 9.08
C VAL A 190 -2.88 0.09 9.19
N ASN A 191 -3.42 -0.71 10.11
CA ASN A 191 -3.13 -2.14 10.24
C ASN A 191 -3.79 -3.03 9.16
N GLY A 192 -4.79 -2.55 8.46
CA GLY A 192 -5.53 -3.33 7.44
C GLY A 192 -4.80 -3.37 6.10
N VAL A 193 -4.05 -2.32 5.78
CA VAL A 193 -3.35 -2.16 4.50
C VAL A 193 -2.28 -3.23 4.25
N VAL A 194 -1.75 -3.86 5.30
CA VAL A 194 -0.57 -4.74 5.23
C VAL A 194 -0.89 -6.25 5.23
N LYS A 195 -2.15 -6.66 5.37
CA LYS A 195 -2.49 -7.99 5.94
C LYS A 195 -2.45 -9.22 5.04
N CYS A 196 -2.49 -9.14 3.72
CA CYS A 196 -3.15 -10.25 3.02
C CYS A 196 -2.26 -11.33 2.40
N VAL A 197 -1.00 -11.07 2.12
CA VAL A 197 -0.17 -12.06 1.38
C VAL A 197 0.78 -12.84 2.29
N HIS A 198 1.19 -12.27 3.42
CA HIS A 198 2.19 -12.88 4.30
C HIS A 198 1.92 -14.33 4.76
N PRO A 199 0.71 -14.71 5.20
CA PRO A 199 0.46 -16.10 5.62
C PRO A 199 0.63 -17.10 4.49
N ARG A 200 0.14 -16.76 3.29
CA ARG A 200 0.24 -17.62 2.09
C ARG A 200 1.68 -17.76 1.62
N ILE A 201 2.44 -16.66 1.59
CA ILE A 201 3.86 -16.68 1.25
C ILE A 201 4.63 -17.53 2.24
N ARG A 202 4.40 -17.35 3.54
CA ARG A 202 5.07 -18.13 4.58
C ARG A 202 4.81 -19.62 4.43
N GLU A 203 3.56 -20.02 4.19
CA GLU A 203 3.21 -21.42 3.98
C GLU A 203 3.85 -21.99 2.72
N ALA A 204 3.81 -21.24 1.60
CA ALA A 204 4.41 -21.66 0.34
C ALA A 204 5.93 -21.80 0.39
N LEU A 205 6.60 -21.06 1.27
CA LEU A 205 8.07 -21.05 1.38
C LEU A 205 8.62 -21.91 2.49
N LYS A 206 7.78 -22.38 3.40
CA LYS A 206 8.16 -23.03 4.67
C LYS A 206 9.17 -24.15 4.52
N GLU A 207 9.06 -24.96 3.47
CA GLU A 207 9.88 -26.16 3.24
C GLU A 207 11.00 -25.95 2.23
N ASN A 208 11.18 -24.75 1.70
CA ASN A 208 12.16 -24.50 0.64
C ASN A 208 13.58 -24.32 1.19
N ASN A 209 14.52 -25.06 0.62
CA ASN A 209 15.93 -25.16 1.07
C ASN A 209 16.89 -24.32 0.23
N SER A 210 16.45 -23.81 -0.91
CA SER A 210 17.31 -23.05 -1.81
C SER A 210 16.66 -21.71 -2.19
N LEU A 211 17.49 -20.74 -2.55
CA LEU A 211 17.02 -19.45 -3.06
C LEU A 211 16.16 -19.61 -4.31
N LYS A 212 16.55 -20.53 -5.21
CA LYS A 212 15.80 -20.82 -6.43
C LYS A 212 14.39 -21.31 -6.12
N ASP A 213 14.27 -22.28 -5.22
CA ASP A 213 12.96 -22.86 -4.85
C ASP A 213 12.10 -21.80 -4.13
N CYS A 214 12.69 -20.98 -3.27
CA CYS A 214 12.00 -19.85 -2.65
C CYS A 214 11.45 -18.87 -3.68
N LEU A 215 12.23 -18.51 -4.70
CA LEU A 215 11.79 -17.59 -5.75
C LEU A 215 10.67 -18.18 -6.62
N MET A 216 10.82 -19.45 -7.01
CA MET A 216 9.80 -20.14 -7.80
C MET A 216 8.49 -20.28 -7.03
N ALA A 217 8.55 -20.66 -5.76
CA ALA A 217 7.39 -20.78 -4.90
C ALA A 217 6.74 -19.41 -4.64
N LEU A 218 7.53 -18.37 -4.39
CA LEU A 218 7.04 -17.00 -4.23
C LEU A 218 6.31 -16.52 -5.49
N HIS A 219 6.94 -16.68 -6.66
CA HIS A 219 6.34 -16.29 -7.94
C HIS A 219 5.01 -17.01 -8.20
N LYS A 220 4.99 -18.33 -8.00
CA LYS A 220 3.79 -19.17 -8.16
C LYS A 220 2.66 -18.71 -7.25
N GLU A 221 2.95 -18.48 -5.95
CA GLU A 221 1.92 -18.09 -4.99
C GLU A 221 1.41 -16.66 -5.23
N VAL A 222 2.29 -15.73 -5.58
CA VAL A 222 1.89 -14.35 -5.94
C VAL A 222 1.00 -14.35 -7.18
N LYS A 223 1.36 -15.10 -8.23
CA LYS A 223 0.54 -15.23 -9.45
C LYS A 223 -0.83 -15.82 -9.13
N LYS A 224 -0.88 -16.89 -8.34
CA LYS A 224 -2.15 -17.50 -7.89
C LYS A 224 -3.00 -16.49 -7.10
N TYR A 225 -2.40 -15.74 -6.20
CA TYR A 225 -3.08 -14.72 -5.42
C TYR A 225 -3.64 -13.60 -6.31
N CYS A 226 -2.84 -13.08 -7.26
CA CYS A 226 -3.29 -12.05 -8.19
C CYS A 226 -4.48 -12.53 -9.05
N ASN A 227 -4.42 -13.75 -9.59
CA ASN A 227 -5.53 -14.31 -10.38
C ASN A 227 -6.81 -14.46 -9.55
N LEU A 228 -6.72 -14.90 -8.30
CA LEU A 228 -7.88 -14.98 -7.40
C LEU A 228 -8.49 -13.60 -7.16
N LEU A 229 -7.66 -12.59 -6.92
CA LEU A 229 -8.13 -11.22 -6.72
C LEU A 229 -8.78 -10.63 -7.97
N GLU A 230 -8.25 -10.90 -9.16
CA GLU A 230 -8.83 -10.42 -10.42
C GLU A 230 -10.22 -11.01 -10.64
N ASN A 231 -10.38 -12.32 -10.41
CA ASN A 231 -11.67 -12.99 -10.52
C ASN A 231 -12.68 -12.44 -9.50
N GLU A 232 -12.27 -12.30 -8.23
CA GLU A 232 -13.12 -11.73 -7.19
C GLU A 232 -13.50 -10.28 -7.48
N THR A 233 -12.55 -9.48 -7.94
CA THR A 233 -12.76 -8.09 -8.35
C THR A 233 -13.80 -7.99 -9.45
N SER A 234 -13.67 -8.78 -10.52
CA SER A 234 -14.61 -8.79 -11.64
C SER A 234 -16.02 -9.15 -11.19
N LEU A 235 -16.16 -10.18 -10.36
CA LEU A 235 -17.47 -10.59 -9.83
C LEU A 235 -18.11 -9.53 -8.93
N ARG A 236 -17.33 -8.84 -8.10
CA ARG A 236 -17.83 -7.77 -7.22
C ARG A 236 -18.26 -6.54 -8.02
N LEU A 237 -17.49 -6.15 -9.03
CA LEU A 237 -17.76 -4.96 -9.83
C LEU A 237 -18.98 -5.12 -10.77
N LEU A 238 -19.40 -6.34 -11.07
CA LEU A 238 -20.62 -6.60 -11.87
C LEU A 238 -21.92 -6.49 -11.05
N LYS A 239 -21.84 -6.52 -9.72
CA LYS A 239 -23.03 -6.45 -8.86
C LYS A 239 -23.47 -5.00 -8.67
N HIS A 240 -24.71 -4.70 -9.04
CA HIS A 240 -25.37 -3.43 -8.76
C HIS A 240 -26.20 -3.53 -7.47
N LYS A 241 -26.28 -2.44 -6.73
CA LYS A 241 -27.08 -2.32 -5.52
C LYS A 241 -28.31 -1.45 -5.77
N ARG A 242 -29.35 -1.68 -4.99
CA ARG A 242 -30.50 -0.79 -4.94
C ARG A 242 -30.35 0.17 -3.77
N PHE A 243 -30.43 1.47 -4.06
CA PHE A 243 -30.41 2.53 -3.08
C PHE A 243 -31.76 3.24 -3.06
N ASN A 244 -32.24 3.61 -1.88
CA ASN A 244 -33.50 4.34 -1.73
C ASN A 244 -33.23 5.86 -1.81
N VAL A 245 -32.99 6.34 -3.01
CA VAL A 245 -32.70 7.73 -3.37
C VAL A 245 -33.29 8.02 -4.76
N ASP A 246 -33.24 9.27 -5.22
CA ASP A 246 -33.63 9.64 -6.58
C ASP A 246 -32.79 8.93 -7.65
N GLU A 247 -33.25 8.93 -8.89
CA GLU A 247 -32.66 8.19 -10.02
C GLU A 247 -31.23 8.67 -10.31
N GLU A 248 -30.98 9.96 -10.30
CA GLU A 248 -29.66 10.53 -10.62
C GLU A 248 -28.60 10.10 -9.57
N LEU A 249 -28.95 10.21 -8.31
CA LEU A 249 -28.07 9.77 -7.21
C LEU A 249 -27.89 8.24 -7.20
N HIS A 250 -28.95 7.47 -7.52
CA HIS A 250 -28.90 6.02 -7.66
C HIS A 250 -27.93 5.60 -8.77
N GLU A 251 -27.99 6.23 -9.95
CA GLU A 251 -27.06 5.97 -11.04
C GLU A 251 -25.61 6.31 -10.66
N PHE A 252 -25.40 7.46 -10.03
CA PHE A 252 -24.09 7.86 -9.55
C PHE A 252 -23.50 6.85 -8.55
N LEU A 253 -24.27 6.43 -7.54
CA LEU A 253 -23.82 5.45 -6.55
C LEU A 253 -23.45 4.11 -7.18
N ASN A 254 -24.16 3.69 -8.23
CA ASN A 254 -23.85 2.46 -8.96
C ASN A 254 -22.63 2.56 -9.88
N GLN A 255 -22.13 3.76 -10.17
CA GLN A 255 -20.81 3.94 -10.82
C GLN A 255 -19.65 3.71 -9.86
N LEU A 256 -19.88 3.79 -8.55
CA LEU A 256 -18.86 3.60 -7.53
C LEU A 256 -18.62 2.13 -7.21
N THR A 257 -17.43 1.81 -6.69
CA THR A 257 -17.14 0.49 -6.11
C THR A 257 -18.03 0.23 -4.89
N ASP A 258 -18.21 -1.03 -4.50
CA ASP A 258 -19.11 -1.42 -3.40
C ASP A 258 -18.84 -0.67 -2.10
N TYR A 259 -17.56 -0.53 -1.74
CA TYR A 259 -17.15 0.19 -0.53
C TYR A 259 -17.50 1.68 -0.64
N ALA A 260 -17.15 2.28 -1.77
CA ALA A 260 -17.37 3.71 -2.00
C ALA A 260 -18.87 4.04 -2.02
N SER A 261 -19.68 3.21 -2.72
CA SER A 261 -21.13 3.42 -2.77
C SER A 261 -21.79 3.33 -1.41
N ASP A 262 -21.44 2.31 -0.60
CA ASP A 262 -22.00 2.16 0.75
C ASP A 262 -21.64 3.33 1.67
N LYS A 263 -20.37 3.75 1.65
CA LYS A 263 -19.91 4.86 2.48
C LYS A 263 -20.54 6.19 2.07
N THR A 264 -20.56 6.48 0.78
CA THR A 264 -21.16 7.69 0.25
C THR A 264 -22.68 7.72 0.51
N TYR A 265 -23.38 6.61 0.27
CA TYR A 265 -24.81 6.49 0.57
C TYR A 265 -25.10 6.75 2.05
N ASN A 266 -24.39 6.09 2.95
CA ASN A 266 -24.59 6.26 4.39
C ASN A 266 -24.26 7.68 4.88
N ASP A 267 -23.37 8.39 4.22
CA ASP A 267 -23.08 9.79 4.52
C ASP A 267 -24.19 10.72 4.03
N ILE A 268 -24.73 10.48 2.82
CA ILE A 268 -25.77 11.30 2.21
C ILE A 268 -27.11 11.16 2.92
N VAL A 269 -27.52 9.94 3.29
CA VAL A 269 -28.81 9.67 3.96
C VAL A 269 -28.79 10.04 5.45
N ARG A 270 -27.66 10.47 6.01
CA ARG A 270 -27.60 10.98 7.35
C ARG A 270 -28.39 12.29 7.44
N GLU A 271 -29.36 12.30 8.35
CA GLU A 271 -30.14 13.51 8.62
C GLU A 271 -29.20 14.63 9.11
N SER A 272 -29.12 15.69 8.32
CA SER A 272 -28.44 16.93 8.70
C SER A 272 -28.86 18.04 7.73
N ASP A 273 -29.02 19.25 8.27
CA ASP A 273 -29.32 20.45 7.50
C ASP A 273 -28.02 21.10 7.00
N ILE A 274 -27.53 20.64 5.85
CA ILE A 274 -26.40 21.30 5.21
C ILE A 274 -26.88 22.60 4.58
N THR A 275 -26.37 23.73 5.09
CA THR A 275 -26.60 25.05 4.54
C THR A 275 -25.37 25.58 3.83
N ILE A 276 -25.59 26.26 2.70
CA ILE A 276 -24.52 26.98 1.99
C ILE A 276 -24.44 28.37 2.62
N GLU A 277 -23.34 28.70 3.27
CA GLU A 277 -23.14 29.95 4.00
C GLU A 277 -22.53 31.04 3.11
N GLN A 278 -21.50 30.67 2.34
CA GLN A 278 -20.75 31.61 1.53
C GLN A 278 -20.28 30.95 0.24
N VAL A 279 -20.30 31.71 -0.84
CA VAL A 279 -19.77 31.32 -2.13
C VAL A 279 -18.67 32.31 -2.49
N GLU A 280 -17.44 31.81 -2.62
CA GLU A 280 -16.30 32.52 -3.18
C GLU A 280 -15.98 31.87 -4.53
N ASP A 281 -15.41 32.55 -5.48
CA ASP A 281 -15.24 32.12 -6.88
C ASP A 281 -15.22 30.61 -7.11
N ASP A 282 -14.23 29.90 -6.54
CA ASP A 282 -14.01 28.47 -6.70
C ASP A 282 -14.36 27.66 -5.43
N CYS A 283 -14.68 28.30 -4.34
CA CYS A 283 -14.91 27.67 -3.04
C CYS A 283 -16.30 27.97 -2.50
N VAL A 284 -16.92 26.95 -1.91
CA VAL A 284 -18.21 27.05 -1.23
C VAL A 284 -18.01 26.63 0.22
N PHE A 285 -18.52 27.46 1.15
CA PHE A 285 -18.53 27.13 2.56
C PHE A 285 -19.89 26.60 2.95
N CYS A 286 -19.90 25.40 3.52
CA CYS A 286 -21.10 24.71 3.98
C CYS A 286 -21.06 24.55 5.50
N SER A 287 -22.17 24.87 6.18
CA SER A 287 -22.36 24.53 7.59
C SER A 287 -23.12 23.22 7.73
N ASP A 288 -22.68 22.37 8.65
CA ASP A 288 -23.24 21.05 8.92
C ASP A 288 -22.97 20.69 10.40
N ASP A 289 -24.05 20.46 11.17
CA ASP A 289 -24.00 20.18 12.62
C ASP A 289 -23.12 21.21 13.39
N GLY A 290 -23.20 22.50 13.01
CA GLY A 290 -22.44 23.59 13.65
C GLY A 290 -20.95 23.64 13.29
N ASN A 291 -20.49 22.84 12.33
CA ASN A 291 -19.13 22.91 11.80
C ASN A 291 -19.16 23.48 10.37
N SER A 292 -18.14 24.28 10.03
CA SER A 292 -17.99 24.81 8.69
C SER A 292 -17.02 23.95 7.86
N TYR A 293 -17.41 23.64 6.63
CA TYR A 293 -16.63 22.86 5.68
C TYR A 293 -16.43 23.63 4.39
N ARG A 294 -15.20 23.59 3.87
CA ARG A 294 -14.82 24.21 2.59
C ARG A 294 -14.90 23.17 1.48
N VAL A 295 -15.64 23.47 0.43
CA VAL A 295 -15.75 22.69 -0.80
C VAL A 295 -15.11 23.45 -1.94
N ASP A 296 -14.08 22.89 -2.56
CA ASP A 296 -13.43 23.40 -3.76
C ASP A 296 -14.14 22.82 -4.99
N ARG A 297 -14.82 23.69 -5.75
CA ARG A 297 -15.63 23.30 -6.92
C ARG A 297 -14.78 22.88 -8.12
N ASN A 298 -13.63 23.51 -8.31
CA ASN A 298 -12.71 23.21 -9.42
C ASN A 298 -12.08 21.83 -9.24
N ASN A 299 -11.69 21.53 -8.02
CA ASN A 299 -10.97 20.31 -7.71
C ASN A 299 -11.87 19.17 -7.22
N GLY A 300 -13.17 19.42 -6.91
CA GLY A 300 -14.07 18.41 -6.35
C GLY A 300 -13.57 17.88 -5.00
N VAL A 301 -13.10 18.78 -4.10
CA VAL A 301 -12.51 18.44 -2.81
C VAL A 301 -13.28 19.11 -1.68
N CYS A 302 -13.48 18.37 -0.58
CA CYS A 302 -14.06 18.89 0.66
C CYS A 302 -13.11 18.72 1.83
N SER A 303 -13.14 19.67 2.77
CA SER A 303 -12.33 19.60 4.00
C SER A 303 -12.84 18.57 5.04
N CYS A 304 -13.99 17.93 4.83
CA CYS A 304 -14.53 16.93 5.76
C CYS A 304 -13.67 15.64 5.77
N SER A 305 -13.76 14.88 6.87
CA SER A 305 -12.94 13.67 7.04
C SER A 305 -13.20 12.59 6.00
N LEU A 306 -14.45 12.41 5.52
CA LEU A 306 -14.77 11.42 4.50
C LEU A 306 -14.01 11.70 3.20
N ASN A 307 -13.96 12.96 2.79
CA ASN A 307 -13.27 13.32 1.55
C ASN A 307 -11.73 13.44 1.75
N SER A 308 -11.27 14.06 2.85
CA SER A 308 -9.84 14.30 3.07
C SER A 308 -9.06 13.04 3.45
N VAL A 309 -9.69 12.06 4.11
CA VAL A 309 -9.03 10.84 4.62
C VAL A 309 -9.33 9.61 3.75
N GLU A 310 -10.58 9.47 3.30
CA GLU A 310 -11.01 8.32 2.50
C GLU A 310 -11.02 8.61 1.00
N LEU A 311 -10.89 9.88 0.60
CA LEU A 311 -10.95 10.38 -0.79
C LEU A 311 -12.31 10.08 -1.46
N LEU A 312 -13.37 9.95 -0.66
CA LEU A 312 -14.71 9.63 -1.12
C LEU A 312 -15.55 10.89 -1.39
N PRO A 313 -16.51 10.84 -2.30
CA PRO A 313 -17.55 11.84 -2.37
C PRO A 313 -18.31 11.91 -1.04
N CYS A 314 -18.54 13.10 -0.53
CA CYS A 314 -19.24 13.34 0.71
C CYS A 314 -20.53 14.11 0.49
N ARG A 315 -21.42 14.13 1.49
CA ARG A 315 -22.70 14.88 1.45
C ARG A 315 -22.52 16.36 1.13
N HIS A 316 -21.44 17.01 1.58
CA HIS A 316 -21.14 18.41 1.26
C HIS A 316 -20.86 18.62 -0.23
N LEU A 317 -20.01 17.76 -0.83
CA LEU A 317 -19.77 17.76 -2.27
C LEU A 317 -21.05 17.50 -3.08
N MET A 318 -21.86 16.54 -2.64
CA MET A 318 -23.14 16.23 -3.30
C MET A 318 -24.10 17.39 -3.19
N LYS A 319 -24.22 18.04 -2.02
CA LYS A 319 -25.04 19.24 -1.84
C LYS A 319 -24.66 20.36 -2.80
N VAL A 320 -23.35 20.66 -2.89
CA VAL A 320 -22.84 21.69 -3.82
C VAL A 320 -23.04 21.27 -5.27
N HIS A 321 -22.81 20.01 -5.62
CA HIS A 321 -23.03 19.49 -6.97
C HIS A 321 -24.47 19.66 -7.44
N PHE A 322 -25.43 19.21 -6.66
CA PHE A 322 -26.85 19.32 -7.01
C PHE A 322 -27.41 20.75 -6.96
N SER A 323 -26.86 21.60 -6.08
CA SER A 323 -27.34 23.00 -5.95
C SER A 323 -26.70 23.95 -6.96
N MET A 324 -25.45 23.76 -7.33
CA MET A 324 -24.64 24.74 -8.06
C MET A 324 -23.82 24.13 -9.22
N GLY A 325 -23.73 22.80 -9.29
CA GLY A 325 -22.81 22.06 -10.15
C GLY A 325 -21.35 22.13 -9.69
N LEU A 326 -20.55 21.15 -10.13
CA LEU A 326 -19.09 21.19 -10.01
C LEU A 326 -18.48 21.52 -11.38
N HIS A 327 -17.41 22.31 -11.40
CA HIS A 327 -16.73 22.64 -12.66
C HIS A 327 -16.12 21.41 -13.34
N THR A 328 -15.76 20.40 -12.57
CA THR A 328 -15.24 19.11 -13.07
C THR A 328 -16.31 18.17 -13.64
N GLY A 329 -17.58 18.48 -13.48
CA GLY A 329 -18.71 17.67 -13.99
C GLY A 329 -18.95 16.34 -13.25
N THR A 330 -18.13 15.94 -12.29
CA THR A 330 -18.30 14.72 -11.51
C THR A 330 -17.98 14.95 -10.04
N PRO A 331 -18.82 14.49 -9.10
CA PRO A 331 -18.54 14.60 -7.67
C PRO A 331 -17.46 13.61 -7.19
N CYS A 332 -16.97 12.70 -8.05
CA CYS A 332 -15.92 11.74 -7.70
C CYS A 332 -14.59 12.12 -8.36
N ARG A 333 -13.76 12.89 -7.67
CA ARG A 333 -12.43 13.30 -8.14
C ARG A 333 -11.46 12.13 -8.34
N TYR A 334 -11.56 11.11 -7.47
CA TYR A 334 -10.58 10.02 -7.45
C TYR A 334 -11.07 8.80 -8.22
N PRO A 335 -10.53 8.54 -9.43
CA PRO A 335 -10.99 7.45 -10.31
C PRO A 335 -10.94 6.07 -9.66
N ARG A 336 -10.06 5.88 -8.65
CA ARG A 336 -9.95 4.63 -7.91
C ARG A 336 -11.28 4.09 -7.38
N TRP A 337 -12.24 4.98 -7.09
CA TRP A 337 -13.57 4.62 -6.57
C TRP A 337 -14.58 4.31 -7.67
N LEU A 338 -14.25 4.54 -8.94
CA LEU A 338 -15.14 4.23 -10.07
C LEU A 338 -14.98 2.77 -10.50
N ARG A 339 -16.10 2.09 -10.74
CA ARG A 339 -16.13 0.71 -11.29
C ARG A 339 -15.41 0.64 -12.63
N SER A 340 -15.65 1.61 -13.52
CA SER A 340 -15.02 1.69 -14.84
C SER A 340 -13.49 1.69 -14.73
N HIS A 341 -12.92 2.42 -13.77
CA HIS A 341 -11.49 2.46 -13.56
C HIS A 341 -10.92 1.11 -13.08
N ASN A 342 -11.65 0.43 -12.21
CA ASN A 342 -11.23 -0.87 -11.66
C ASN A 342 -11.45 -2.03 -12.66
N LEU A 343 -12.38 -1.89 -13.61
CA LEU A 343 -12.64 -2.88 -14.67
C LEU A 343 -11.68 -2.78 -15.85
N GLN A 344 -10.93 -1.69 -16.00
CA GLN A 344 -9.95 -1.58 -17.08
C GLN A 344 -8.94 -2.72 -16.98
N PRO A 345 -8.70 -3.48 -18.07
CA PRO A 345 -7.70 -4.53 -18.06
C PRO A 345 -6.34 -3.92 -17.76
N LEU A 346 -5.56 -4.62 -16.93
CA LEU A 346 -4.17 -4.27 -16.73
C LEU A 346 -3.43 -4.59 -18.04
N SER A 347 -2.95 -3.56 -18.72
CA SER A 347 -2.31 -3.72 -20.03
C SER A 347 -1.15 -4.70 -19.94
N THR A 348 -1.32 -5.87 -20.58
CA THR A 348 -0.23 -6.82 -20.82
C THR A 348 0.48 -6.51 -22.13
N ALA A 349 0.03 -5.46 -22.87
CA ALA A 349 0.66 -5.09 -24.13
C ALA A 349 2.13 -4.75 -23.91
N PRO A 350 3.03 -5.33 -24.69
CA PRO A 350 4.44 -4.99 -24.63
C PRO A 350 4.59 -3.55 -25.10
N THR A 351 4.79 -2.62 -24.18
CA THR A 351 5.41 -1.35 -24.58
C THR A 351 6.71 -1.70 -25.28
N ARG A 352 7.07 -0.97 -26.33
CA ARG A 352 8.33 -1.13 -27.08
C ARG A 352 9.59 -1.13 -26.19
N ASP A 353 9.45 -0.75 -24.93
CA ASP A 353 10.48 -0.75 -23.88
C ASP A 353 10.75 -2.12 -23.22
N LYS A 354 10.04 -3.21 -23.56
CA LYS A 354 10.30 -4.53 -22.94
C LYS A 354 11.72 -5.05 -23.15
N ARG A 355 12.41 -4.66 -24.23
CA ARG A 355 13.82 -5.02 -24.43
C ARG A 355 14.77 -4.31 -23.48
N ILE A 356 14.40 -3.11 -23.05
CA ILE A 356 15.22 -2.31 -22.12
C ILE A 356 15.07 -2.85 -20.69
N ASP A 357 13.87 -3.28 -20.29
CA ASP A 357 13.59 -3.76 -18.94
C ASP A 357 14.32 -5.07 -18.60
N VAL A 358 14.27 -6.06 -19.48
CA VAL A 358 14.98 -7.34 -19.28
C VAL A 358 16.48 -7.13 -19.34
N ASN A 359 16.98 -6.34 -20.30
CA ASN A 359 18.39 -6.02 -20.42
C ASN A 359 18.91 -5.15 -19.29
N SER A 360 18.09 -4.21 -18.78
CA SER A 360 18.43 -3.38 -17.61
C SER A 360 18.47 -4.22 -16.31
N ALA A 361 17.51 -5.11 -16.12
CA ALA A 361 17.50 -6.05 -15.00
C ALA A 361 18.67 -7.03 -15.08
N MET A 362 18.97 -7.57 -16.27
CA MET A 362 20.13 -8.40 -16.53
C MET A 362 21.44 -7.66 -16.31
N ALA A 363 21.56 -6.43 -16.80
CA ALA A 363 22.77 -5.60 -16.58
C ALA A 363 22.98 -5.30 -15.10
N MET A 364 21.90 -5.10 -14.32
CA MET A 364 21.98 -4.89 -12.87
C MET A 364 22.43 -6.18 -12.16
N VAL A 365 21.90 -7.35 -12.53
CA VAL A 365 22.32 -8.65 -12.00
C VAL A 365 23.79 -8.91 -12.33
N ILE A 366 24.21 -8.68 -13.58
CA ILE A 366 25.60 -8.84 -14.05
C ILE A 366 26.52 -7.88 -13.33
N ARG A 367 26.13 -6.61 -13.12
CA ARG A 367 26.94 -5.64 -12.37
C ARG A 367 27.13 -6.05 -10.90
N LYS A 368 26.09 -6.61 -10.27
CA LYS A 368 26.18 -7.15 -8.90
C LYS A 368 27.00 -8.43 -8.83
N LEU A 369 26.92 -9.30 -9.83
CA LEU A 369 27.77 -10.48 -9.94
C LEU A 369 29.26 -10.12 -10.13
N LYS A 370 29.56 -9.06 -10.90
CA LYS A 370 30.93 -8.52 -10.99
C LYS A 370 31.45 -7.96 -9.67
N MET A 371 30.59 -7.29 -8.89
CA MET A 371 30.98 -6.84 -7.53
C MET A 371 31.22 -8.02 -6.58
N LEU A 372 30.53 -9.14 -6.75
CA LEU A 372 30.75 -10.38 -6.00
C LEU A 372 32.03 -11.11 -6.45
N GLN A 373 32.46 -10.93 -7.70
CA GLN A 373 33.70 -11.53 -8.24
C GLN A 373 34.94 -11.10 -7.47
N ASP A 374 34.93 -9.88 -6.92
CA ASP A 374 36.02 -9.35 -6.09
C ASP A 374 35.98 -9.87 -4.64
N GLN A 375 34.90 -10.54 -4.23
CA GLN A 375 34.64 -10.92 -2.84
C GLN A 375 34.46 -12.44 -2.61
N CYS A 376 34.27 -13.25 -3.66
CA CYS A 376 34.02 -14.69 -3.57
C CYS A 376 35.01 -15.49 -4.43
N SER A 377 35.15 -16.79 -4.12
CA SER A 377 35.96 -17.68 -4.97
C SER A 377 35.37 -17.78 -6.38
N PRO A 378 36.19 -17.88 -7.44
CA PRO A 378 35.73 -17.93 -8.83
C PRO A 378 34.71 -19.05 -9.10
N THR A 379 34.79 -20.17 -8.39
CA THR A 379 33.89 -21.31 -8.51
C THR A 379 32.46 -20.96 -8.06
N VAL A 380 32.30 -20.26 -6.96
CA VAL A 380 30.99 -19.86 -6.42
C VAL A 380 30.32 -18.82 -7.34
N VAL A 381 31.11 -17.90 -7.89
CA VAL A 381 30.62 -16.91 -8.86
C VAL A 381 30.15 -17.59 -10.13
N PHE A 382 30.94 -18.51 -10.69
CA PHE A 382 30.65 -19.25 -11.92
C PHE A 382 29.38 -20.12 -11.78
N GLU A 383 29.25 -20.87 -10.67
CA GLU A 383 28.05 -21.66 -10.40
C GLU A 383 26.80 -20.76 -10.27
N THR A 384 26.93 -19.62 -9.64
CA THR A 384 25.80 -18.67 -9.45
C THR A 384 25.36 -18.06 -10.79
N VAL A 385 26.30 -17.67 -11.65
CA VAL A 385 26.03 -17.16 -13.01
C VAL A 385 25.35 -18.23 -13.87
N ASN A 386 25.86 -19.45 -13.86
CA ASN A 386 25.28 -20.55 -14.66
C ASN A 386 23.86 -20.92 -14.20
N ARG A 387 23.59 -20.88 -12.89
CA ARG A 387 22.24 -21.11 -12.35
C ARG A 387 21.25 -19.99 -12.74
N ILE A 388 21.70 -18.75 -12.76
CA ILE A 388 20.88 -17.61 -13.19
C ILE A 388 20.59 -17.69 -14.69
N ASN A 389 21.60 -17.98 -15.52
CA ASN A 389 21.43 -18.13 -16.97
C ASN A 389 20.47 -19.27 -17.33
N ALA A 390 20.56 -20.42 -16.67
CA ALA A 390 19.63 -21.53 -16.88
C ALA A 390 18.17 -21.18 -16.52
N ILE A 391 17.95 -20.33 -15.52
CA ILE A 391 16.59 -19.83 -15.18
C ILE A 391 16.06 -18.90 -16.27
N ILE A 392 16.91 -18.02 -16.79
CA ILE A 392 16.54 -17.05 -17.82
C ILE A 392 16.23 -17.75 -19.15
N GLU A 393 17.07 -18.72 -19.57
CA GLU A 393 16.86 -19.49 -20.78
C GLU A 393 15.58 -20.33 -20.75
N LYS A 394 15.27 -20.93 -19.60
CA LYS A 394 14.03 -21.67 -19.40
C LYS A 394 12.79 -20.79 -19.45
N SER A 395 12.87 -19.57 -18.90
CA SER A 395 11.77 -18.59 -18.93
C SER A 395 11.54 -18.00 -20.33
N THR A 396 12.57 -17.94 -21.17
CA THR A 396 12.48 -17.49 -22.57
C THR A 396 11.90 -18.56 -23.47
N THR A 397 12.23 -19.84 -23.25
CA THR A 397 11.68 -20.97 -24.03
C THR A 397 10.21 -21.24 -23.71
N GLU A 398 9.77 -21.10 -22.46
CA GLU A 398 8.35 -21.22 -22.09
C GLU A 398 7.46 -20.11 -22.68
N ASN A 399 8.01 -18.92 -22.93
CA ASN A 399 7.27 -17.82 -23.58
C ASN A 399 7.25 -17.89 -25.12
N LEU A 400 8.07 -18.74 -25.75
CA LEU A 400 8.10 -18.95 -27.20
C LEU A 400 7.16 -20.08 -27.68
N CYS A 401 6.59 -20.88 -26.77
CA CYS A 401 5.68 -21.98 -27.10
C CYS A 401 4.19 -21.59 -27.11
N ILE A 402 3.84 -20.29 -27.05
CA ILE A 402 2.45 -19.82 -27.20
C ILE A 402 2.37 -18.94 -28.45
N SER A 403 2.49 -19.54 -29.61
CA SER A 403 1.93 -19.01 -30.85
C SER A 403 0.72 -19.86 -31.25
N PRO A 404 -0.49 -19.29 -31.35
CA PRO A 404 -1.61 -20.01 -31.95
C PRO A 404 -1.37 -20.05 -33.44
N THR A 405 -1.25 -21.24 -33.95
CA THR A 405 -1.45 -21.54 -35.38
C THR A 405 -2.89 -21.20 -35.73
N LEU A 406 -3.12 -20.08 -36.40
CA LEU A 406 -4.29 -19.84 -37.21
C LEU A 406 -4.05 -20.64 -38.50
N SER A 407 -4.70 -21.78 -38.62
CA SER A 407 -4.91 -22.44 -39.91
C SER A 407 -6.17 -21.83 -40.56
N ASP A 408 -5.95 -21.25 -41.72
CA ASP A 408 -6.99 -20.99 -42.72
C ASP A 408 -7.81 -22.24 -42.97
N SER A 409 -9.14 -22.11 -43.02
CA SER A 409 -10.00 -22.71 -44.03
C SER A 409 -11.48 -22.39 -43.80
N PHE A 410 -12.06 -21.78 -44.82
CA PHE A 410 -13.48 -21.60 -45.17
C PHE A 410 -14.35 -20.71 -44.35
#